data_289fc5a5b979bceb1dc2ea2ed91d2014
#
_entry.id   289fc5a5b979bceb1dc2ea2ed91d2014
#
_cell.length_a   1.000
_cell.length_b   1.000
_cell.length_c   1.000
_cell.angle_alpha   90.00
_cell.angle_beta   90.00
_cell.angle_gamma   90.00
#
_symmetry.space_group_name_H-M   'P 1'
#
loop_
_entity.id
_entity.type
_entity.pdbx_description
1 polymer ?
#
loop_
_entity_poly.entity_id
_entity_poly.type
_entity_poly.pdbx_seq_one_letter_code
_entity_poly.pdbx_strand_id
1 'polypeptide(L)'
;MPDQHSETVLRTHTMLKTAMGSVINLALDDPSVVEIMLNPDGTIWLDYHGRGRMDTGQTMSVSEAERVVRLVGSHIGQEVTRKRPVVSAELPGGGERFEGIIPPVTAAPCFAIRKPAARVFSLEDYVVDGTLTFLQADALRNAITARRNILIVGGTGSGKTTLANALLSEIAETGDRVVILEDTRELQCAAPDKVSLRTQAGLVSMADLVRSTLRLRPDRIIVGEVRGPEALDMLKAWNTGHPGGIATVHANSARGGLTRLEQLVSEASAQTPYPLIAEAINVIVFITGRGDARRIQTICEVTRHDGADYLLAPLGAPSDNVVSLKGETT
;
A
#
# COMPACT_ATOMS: atom_id res chain seq x y z
N MET A 1 16.28 23.92 -24.77
CA MET A 1 16.27 22.65 -25.52
C MET A 1 15.37 21.69 -24.73
N PRO A 2 14.35 21.04 -25.32
CA PRO A 2 13.62 20.02 -24.62
C PRO A 2 14.62 18.92 -24.22
N ASP A 3 14.50 18.48 -22.97
CA ASP A 3 15.40 17.55 -22.33
C ASP A 3 15.30 16.20 -23.07
N GLN A 4 16.41 15.65 -23.56
CA GLN A 4 16.48 14.34 -24.24
C GLN A 4 15.82 13.22 -23.43
N HIS A 5 15.78 13.37 -22.12
CA HIS A 5 15.10 12.46 -21.21
C HIS A 5 13.57 12.51 -21.40
N SER A 6 13.00 13.70 -21.58
CA SER A 6 11.57 13.91 -21.82
C SER A 6 11.08 13.32 -23.15
N GLU A 7 11.88 13.47 -24.22
CA GLU A 7 11.55 12.89 -25.55
C GLU A 7 11.62 11.36 -25.55
N THR A 8 12.60 10.79 -24.84
CA THR A 8 12.75 9.33 -24.72
C THR A 8 11.56 8.72 -23.96
N VAL A 9 11.13 9.34 -22.86
CA VAL A 9 9.95 8.90 -22.07
C VAL A 9 8.68 8.96 -22.93
N LEU A 10 8.45 10.06 -23.66
CA LEU A 10 7.28 10.21 -24.51
C LEU A 10 7.26 9.17 -25.64
N ARG A 11 8.41 8.90 -26.27
CA ARG A 11 8.54 7.86 -27.30
C ARG A 11 8.24 6.47 -26.76
N THR A 12 8.79 6.13 -25.60
CA THR A 12 8.55 4.84 -24.94
C THR A 12 7.09 4.67 -24.59
N HIS A 13 6.44 5.70 -24.05
CA HIS A 13 5.01 5.72 -23.75
C HIS A 13 4.16 5.46 -25.00
N THR A 14 4.47 6.11 -26.12
CA THR A 14 3.75 5.91 -27.39
C THR A 14 3.93 4.48 -27.93
N MET A 15 5.16 3.95 -27.86
CA MET A 15 5.44 2.56 -28.28
C MET A 15 4.69 1.56 -27.42
N LEU A 16 4.63 1.78 -26.11
CA LEU A 16 3.93 0.93 -25.16
C LEU A 16 2.42 0.94 -25.40
N LYS A 17 1.81 2.13 -25.56
CA LYS A 17 0.38 2.26 -25.95
C LYS A 17 0.06 1.48 -27.23
N THR A 18 0.91 1.60 -28.24
CA THR A 18 0.73 0.85 -29.50
C THR A 18 0.82 -0.67 -29.28
N ALA A 19 1.76 -1.12 -28.44
CA ALA A 19 1.96 -2.55 -28.18
C ALA A 19 0.82 -3.16 -27.33
N MET A 20 0.23 -2.41 -26.42
CA MET A 20 -0.89 -2.84 -25.56
C MET A 20 -2.22 -2.99 -26.33
N GLY A 21 -2.37 -2.34 -27.45
CA GLY A 21 -3.60 -2.40 -28.24
C GLY A 21 -4.77 -1.61 -27.65
N SER A 22 -5.91 -1.58 -28.38
CA SER A 22 -7.05 -0.74 -28.02
C SER A 22 -7.74 -1.18 -26.74
N VAL A 23 -7.90 -2.48 -26.51
CA VAL A 23 -8.62 -3.01 -25.33
C VAL A 23 -7.97 -2.59 -24.03
N ILE A 24 -6.65 -2.77 -23.91
CA ILE A 24 -5.90 -2.40 -22.71
C ILE A 24 -5.86 -0.87 -22.54
N ASN A 25 -5.66 -0.11 -23.62
CA ASN A 25 -5.64 1.35 -23.55
C ASN A 25 -7.00 1.92 -23.11
N LEU A 26 -8.11 1.41 -23.64
CA LEU A 26 -9.45 1.82 -23.18
C LEU A 26 -9.67 1.48 -21.70
N ALA A 27 -9.20 0.31 -21.26
CA ALA A 27 -9.30 -0.08 -19.86
C ALA A 27 -8.40 0.79 -18.93
N LEU A 28 -7.24 1.23 -19.41
CA LEU A 28 -6.39 2.19 -18.68
C LEU A 28 -7.08 3.55 -18.51
N ASP A 29 -7.82 4.00 -19.52
CA ASP A 29 -8.54 5.27 -19.50
C ASP A 29 -9.88 5.19 -18.74
N ASP A 30 -10.46 3.98 -18.52
CA ASP A 30 -11.74 3.78 -17.82
C ASP A 30 -11.55 3.86 -16.30
N PRO A 31 -12.06 4.89 -15.58
CA PRO A 31 -11.88 5.04 -14.13
C PRO A 31 -12.55 3.93 -13.31
N SER A 32 -13.46 3.17 -13.86
CA SER A 32 -14.11 2.04 -13.18
C SER A 32 -13.27 0.76 -13.18
N VAL A 33 -12.25 0.66 -14.05
CA VAL A 33 -11.31 -0.46 -14.08
C VAL A 33 -10.21 -0.26 -13.04
N VAL A 34 -10.02 -1.27 -12.21
CA VAL A 34 -9.02 -1.31 -11.13
C VAL A 34 -7.77 -2.08 -11.57
N GLU A 35 -7.97 -3.19 -12.29
CA GLU A 35 -6.88 -4.07 -12.69
C GLU A 35 -7.15 -4.68 -14.08
N ILE A 36 -6.10 -4.82 -14.86
CA ILE A 36 -6.11 -5.43 -16.19
C ILE A 36 -5.19 -6.65 -16.13
N MET A 37 -5.65 -7.81 -16.55
CA MET A 37 -4.90 -9.05 -16.47
C MET A 37 -4.85 -9.73 -17.84
N LEU A 38 -3.66 -10.08 -18.29
CA LEU A 38 -3.44 -10.98 -19.42
C LEU A 38 -2.98 -12.34 -18.90
N ASN A 39 -3.75 -13.36 -19.17
CA ASN A 39 -3.42 -14.73 -18.80
C ASN A 39 -2.49 -15.42 -19.82
N PRO A 40 -1.83 -16.53 -19.47
CA PRO A 40 -0.97 -17.27 -20.40
C PRO A 40 -1.68 -17.86 -21.64
N ASP A 41 -2.99 -18.03 -21.57
CA ASP A 41 -3.82 -18.46 -22.73
C ASP A 41 -4.16 -17.31 -23.68
N GLY A 42 -3.68 -16.11 -23.38
CA GLY A 42 -3.90 -14.89 -24.15
C GLY A 42 -5.19 -14.15 -23.81
N THR A 43 -6.04 -14.65 -22.91
CA THR A 43 -7.31 -13.98 -22.54
C THR A 43 -7.06 -12.71 -21.73
N ILE A 44 -7.81 -11.65 -22.01
CA ILE A 44 -7.75 -10.36 -21.30
C ILE A 44 -8.94 -10.27 -20.34
N TRP A 45 -8.63 -10.10 -19.07
CA TRP A 45 -9.59 -9.93 -17.98
C TRP A 45 -9.48 -8.53 -17.38
N LEU A 46 -10.60 -7.93 -17.00
CA LEU A 46 -10.66 -6.65 -16.31
C LEU A 46 -11.31 -6.84 -14.93
N ASP A 47 -10.73 -6.22 -13.91
CA ASP A 47 -11.37 -6.11 -12.59
C ASP A 47 -11.97 -4.70 -12.44
N TYR A 48 -13.28 -4.64 -12.19
CA TYR A 48 -14.02 -3.39 -12.06
C TYR A 48 -14.34 -3.10 -10.60
N HIS A 49 -14.30 -1.84 -10.26
CA HIS A 49 -14.74 -1.39 -8.94
C HIS A 49 -16.21 -1.80 -8.69
N GLY A 50 -16.46 -2.55 -7.61
CA GLY A 50 -17.80 -3.00 -7.22
C GLY A 50 -18.41 -4.14 -8.03
N ARG A 51 -17.91 -4.42 -9.27
CA ARG A 51 -18.46 -5.48 -10.14
C ARG A 51 -17.61 -6.75 -10.18
N GLY A 52 -16.32 -6.66 -9.76
CA GLY A 52 -15.40 -7.77 -9.81
C GLY A 52 -14.84 -8.06 -11.22
N ARG A 53 -14.26 -9.24 -11.37
CA ARG A 53 -13.52 -9.65 -12.56
C ARG A 53 -14.47 -10.10 -13.69
N MET A 54 -14.20 -9.62 -14.90
CA MET A 54 -14.95 -9.94 -16.11
C MET A 54 -14.00 -10.29 -17.25
N ASP A 55 -14.31 -11.34 -18.00
CA ASP A 55 -13.66 -11.66 -19.26
C ASP A 55 -14.09 -10.67 -20.35
N THR A 56 -13.13 -10.10 -21.07
CA THR A 56 -13.44 -9.17 -22.17
C THR A 56 -13.86 -9.88 -23.46
N GLY A 57 -13.66 -11.20 -23.54
CA GLY A 57 -13.79 -11.97 -24.77
C GLY A 57 -12.72 -11.63 -25.83
N GLN A 58 -11.70 -10.84 -25.47
CA GLN A 58 -10.61 -10.44 -26.34
C GLN A 58 -9.32 -11.16 -25.94
N THR A 59 -8.44 -11.34 -26.92
CA THR A 59 -7.17 -12.05 -26.72
C THR A 59 -6.01 -11.23 -27.26
N MET A 60 -4.82 -11.47 -26.68
CA MET A 60 -3.55 -10.95 -27.17
C MET A 60 -2.65 -12.14 -27.57
N SER A 61 -1.95 -12.02 -28.66
CA SER A 61 -1.00 -13.05 -29.08
C SER A 61 0.23 -13.13 -28.16
N VAL A 62 0.88 -14.31 -28.13
CA VAL A 62 2.12 -14.54 -27.37
C VAL A 62 3.21 -13.51 -27.71
N SER A 63 3.36 -13.17 -28.99
CA SER A 63 4.37 -12.21 -29.46
C SER A 63 4.06 -10.77 -29.05
N GLU A 64 2.80 -10.37 -29.03
CA GLU A 64 2.38 -9.04 -28.53
C GLU A 64 2.58 -8.95 -27.01
N ALA A 65 2.15 -9.98 -26.28
CA ALA A 65 2.33 -10.03 -24.82
C ALA A 65 3.82 -9.96 -24.41
N GLU A 66 4.68 -10.73 -25.07
CA GLU A 66 6.12 -10.68 -24.82
C GLU A 66 6.71 -9.32 -25.16
N ARG A 67 6.26 -8.69 -26.26
CA ARG A 67 6.68 -7.33 -26.62
C ARG A 67 6.33 -6.31 -25.57
N VAL A 68 5.10 -6.36 -24.99
CA VAL A 68 4.70 -5.48 -23.90
C VAL A 68 5.62 -5.66 -22.70
N VAL A 69 5.83 -6.90 -22.23
CA VAL A 69 6.69 -7.18 -21.06
C VAL A 69 8.12 -6.68 -21.29
N ARG A 70 8.69 -6.90 -22.48
CA ARG A 70 10.04 -6.43 -22.82
C ARG A 70 10.16 -4.90 -22.91
N LEU A 71 9.14 -4.23 -23.46
CA LEU A 71 9.10 -2.76 -23.52
C LEU A 71 9.07 -2.13 -22.12
N VAL A 72 8.25 -2.70 -21.21
CA VAL A 72 8.21 -2.24 -19.81
C VAL A 72 9.56 -2.49 -19.13
N GLY A 73 10.16 -3.66 -19.31
CA GLY A 73 11.50 -3.93 -18.79
C GLY A 73 12.54 -2.95 -19.29
N SER A 74 12.56 -2.68 -20.59
CA SER A 74 13.47 -1.70 -21.21
C SER A 74 13.29 -0.29 -20.65
N HIS A 75 12.04 0.11 -20.32
CA HIS A 75 11.76 1.40 -19.72
C HIS A 75 12.45 1.61 -18.37
N ILE A 76 12.53 0.57 -17.56
CA ILE A 76 13.21 0.61 -16.25
C ILE A 76 14.69 0.18 -16.33
N GLY A 77 15.26 0.04 -17.53
CA GLY A 77 16.64 -0.39 -17.72
C GLY A 77 16.90 -1.87 -17.40
N GLN A 78 15.85 -2.69 -17.32
CA GLN A 78 15.96 -4.13 -17.06
C GLN A 78 15.82 -4.92 -18.36
N GLU A 79 16.84 -5.72 -18.68
CA GLU A 79 16.74 -6.69 -19.77
C GLU A 79 15.92 -7.91 -19.32
N VAL A 80 14.82 -8.19 -20.05
CA VAL A 80 13.94 -9.33 -19.79
C VAL A 80 14.39 -10.52 -20.62
N THR A 81 14.85 -11.54 -19.94
CA THR A 81 15.38 -12.78 -20.55
C THR A 81 14.86 -14.01 -19.84
N ARG A 82 15.11 -15.20 -20.42
CA ARG A 82 14.80 -16.48 -19.76
C ARG A 82 15.47 -16.66 -18.40
N LYS A 83 16.59 -15.96 -18.13
CA LYS A 83 17.29 -15.97 -16.83
C LYS A 83 16.74 -14.91 -15.86
N ARG A 84 16.07 -13.89 -16.39
CA ARG A 84 15.39 -12.82 -15.63
C ARG A 84 14.00 -12.64 -16.21
N PRO A 85 13.07 -13.58 -15.96
CA PRO A 85 11.79 -13.65 -16.65
C PRO A 85 10.70 -12.77 -16.06
N VAL A 86 10.94 -12.12 -14.93
CA VAL A 86 9.96 -11.30 -14.18
C VAL A 86 10.32 -9.83 -14.28
N VAL A 87 9.32 -8.99 -14.49
CA VAL A 87 9.41 -7.52 -14.52
C VAL A 87 8.38 -6.94 -13.60
N SER A 88 8.83 -6.24 -12.57
CA SER A 88 7.98 -5.42 -11.69
C SER A 88 8.32 -3.95 -11.93
N ALA A 89 7.36 -3.15 -12.38
CA ALA A 89 7.60 -1.77 -12.78
C ALA A 89 6.37 -0.88 -12.57
N GLU A 90 6.55 0.43 -12.72
CA GLU A 90 5.47 1.38 -12.98
C GLU A 90 5.44 1.70 -14.47
N LEU A 91 4.25 1.81 -15.05
CA LEU A 91 4.10 2.23 -16.43
C LEU A 91 4.44 3.73 -16.59
N PRO A 92 5.07 4.12 -17.70
CA PRO A 92 5.37 5.52 -17.96
C PRO A 92 4.08 6.33 -18.14
N GLY A 93 4.01 7.48 -17.50
CA GLY A 93 2.93 8.47 -17.66
C GLY A 93 1.82 8.37 -16.63
N GLY A 94 1.24 7.21 -16.38
CA GLY A 94 0.12 7.04 -15.45
C GLY A 94 0.51 6.50 -14.07
N GLY A 95 1.68 5.85 -13.96
CA GLY A 95 2.17 5.28 -12.71
C GLY A 95 1.44 3.99 -12.30
N GLU A 96 0.77 3.33 -13.24
CA GLU A 96 0.14 2.02 -13.02
C GLU A 96 1.21 0.99 -12.69
N ARG A 97 0.93 0.15 -11.70
CA ARG A 97 1.80 -0.95 -11.32
C ARG A 97 1.69 -2.08 -12.34
N PHE A 98 2.81 -2.47 -12.89
CA PHE A 98 2.93 -3.56 -13.86
C PHE A 98 3.72 -4.72 -13.29
N GLU A 99 3.18 -5.94 -13.40
CA GLU A 99 3.89 -7.17 -13.14
C GLU A 99 3.80 -8.05 -14.39
N GLY A 100 4.93 -8.34 -15.02
CA GLY A 100 5.01 -9.14 -16.24
C GLY A 100 5.92 -10.32 -16.08
N ILE A 101 5.53 -11.46 -16.67
CA ILE A 101 6.27 -12.72 -16.55
C ILE A 101 6.34 -13.38 -17.93
N ILE A 102 7.53 -13.87 -18.29
CA ILE A 102 7.75 -14.62 -19.53
C ILE A 102 8.21 -16.06 -19.23
N PRO A 103 8.15 -16.99 -20.20
CA PRO A 103 8.74 -18.31 -20.04
C PRO A 103 10.22 -18.25 -19.61
N PRO A 104 10.73 -19.19 -18.75
CA PRO A 104 10.18 -20.54 -18.50
C PRO A 104 9.28 -20.66 -17.25
N VAL A 105 9.04 -19.61 -16.48
CA VAL A 105 8.24 -19.68 -15.22
C VAL A 105 6.73 -19.68 -15.47
N THR A 106 6.32 -19.39 -16.68
CA THR A 106 4.95 -19.47 -17.17
C THR A 106 4.93 -20.18 -18.54
N ALA A 107 3.79 -20.72 -18.96
CA ALA A 107 3.65 -21.38 -20.26
C ALA A 107 3.78 -20.41 -21.45
N ALA A 108 3.25 -19.20 -21.29
CA ALA A 108 3.34 -18.09 -22.23
C ALA A 108 3.41 -16.76 -21.46
N PRO A 109 3.82 -15.65 -22.10
CA PRO A 109 3.87 -14.37 -21.43
C PRO A 109 2.52 -13.97 -20.84
N CYS A 110 2.54 -13.46 -19.61
CA CYS A 110 1.37 -12.93 -18.93
C CYS A 110 1.75 -11.66 -18.15
N PHE A 111 0.77 -10.83 -17.86
CA PHE A 111 0.99 -9.64 -17.02
C PHE A 111 -0.29 -9.17 -16.32
N ALA A 112 -0.11 -8.42 -15.25
CA ALA A 112 -1.16 -7.67 -14.59
C ALA A 112 -0.77 -6.18 -14.53
N ILE A 113 -1.76 -5.30 -14.74
CA ILE A 113 -1.63 -3.86 -14.63
C ILE A 113 -2.64 -3.39 -13.60
N ARG A 114 -2.16 -2.91 -12.45
CA ARG A 114 -3.00 -2.36 -11.41
C ARG A 114 -2.96 -0.83 -11.44
N LYS A 115 -4.12 -0.22 -11.58
CA LYS A 115 -4.25 1.23 -11.62
C LYS A 115 -4.14 1.84 -10.22
N PRO A 116 -3.53 3.03 -10.07
CA PRO A 116 -3.62 3.78 -8.83
C PRO A 116 -5.08 4.14 -8.55
N ALA A 117 -5.43 4.37 -7.29
CA ALA A 117 -6.77 4.80 -6.93
C ALA A 117 -7.12 6.11 -7.66
N ALA A 118 -8.19 6.08 -8.45
CA ALA A 118 -8.64 7.23 -9.25
C ALA A 118 -9.17 8.38 -8.38
N ARG A 119 -9.59 8.08 -7.14
CA ARG A 119 -10.13 9.03 -6.17
C ARG A 119 -9.56 8.77 -4.79
N VAL A 120 -9.20 9.83 -4.11
CA VAL A 120 -8.97 9.82 -2.66
C VAL A 120 -10.32 10.02 -1.98
N PHE A 121 -10.72 9.07 -1.16
CA PHE A 121 -11.92 9.17 -0.32
C PHE A 121 -11.59 9.96 0.95
N SER A 122 -12.51 10.81 1.38
CA SER A 122 -12.44 11.46 2.69
C SER A 122 -12.99 10.54 3.78
N LEU A 123 -12.76 10.86 5.06
CA LEU A 123 -13.42 10.15 6.18
C LEU A 123 -14.94 10.36 6.15
N GLU A 124 -15.44 11.47 5.60
CA GLU A 124 -16.85 11.71 5.36
C GLU A 124 -17.44 10.75 4.34
N ASP A 125 -16.73 10.48 3.25
CA ASP A 125 -17.16 9.48 2.27
C ASP A 125 -17.34 8.10 2.92
N TYR A 126 -16.42 7.71 3.83
CA TYR A 126 -16.52 6.47 4.59
C TYR A 126 -17.70 6.45 5.57
N VAL A 127 -18.08 7.60 6.12
CA VAL A 127 -19.28 7.71 6.98
C VAL A 127 -20.55 7.61 6.15
N VAL A 128 -20.59 8.27 4.99
CA VAL A 128 -21.76 8.27 4.08
C VAL A 128 -22.04 6.88 3.52
N ASP A 129 -20.99 6.11 3.19
CA ASP A 129 -21.14 4.74 2.66
C ASP A 129 -21.32 3.68 3.77
N GLY A 130 -21.29 4.08 5.06
CA GLY A 130 -21.47 3.21 6.21
C GLY A 130 -20.27 2.32 6.57
N THR A 131 -19.12 2.57 5.95
CA THR A 131 -17.87 1.85 6.29
C THR A 131 -17.30 2.30 7.63
N LEU A 132 -17.50 3.58 8.02
CA LEU A 132 -17.20 4.16 9.33
C LEU A 132 -18.47 4.74 9.97
N THR A 133 -18.53 4.76 11.30
CA THR A 133 -19.46 5.63 12.04
C THR A 133 -18.87 7.04 12.18
N PHE A 134 -19.71 8.05 12.40
CA PHE A 134 -19.28 9.41 12.70
C PHE A 134 -18.30 9.46 13.89
N LEU A 135 -18.60 8.73 14.97
CA LEU A 135 -17.74 8.68 16.16
C LEU A 135 -16.36 8.06 15.86
N GLN A 136 -16.30 7.05 15.01
CA GLN A 136 -15.05 6.45 14.58
C GLN A 136 -14.22 7.42 13.73
N ALA A 137 -14.85 8.15 12.81
CA ALA A 137 -14.19 9.17 12.00
C ALA A 137 -13.62 10.30 12.86
N ASP A 138 -14.40 10.79 13.82
CA ASP A 138 -13.95 11.83 14.76
C ASP A 138 -12.79 11.34 15.63
N ALA A 139 -12.86 10.12 16.15
CA ALA A 139 -11.78 9.52 16.93
C ALA A 139 -10.47 9.37 16.11
N LEU A 140 -10.56 9.05 14.80
CA LEU A 140 -9.39 9.00 13.92
C LEU A 140 -8.82 10.40 13.66
N ARG A 141 -9.63 11.44 13.46
CA ARG A 141 -9.16 12.83 13.34
C ARG A 141 -8.44 13.29 14.60
N ASN A 142 -9.03 12.99 15.76
CA ASN A 142 -8.41 13.29 17.04
C ASN A 142 -7.05 12.58 17.21
N ALA A 143 -6.95 11.32 16.79
CA ALA A 143 -5.70 10.57 16.80
C ALA A 143 -4.64 11.20 15.87
N ILE A 144 -5.03 11.65 14.68
CA ILE A 144 -4.14 12.36 13.74
C ILE A 144 -3.65 13.69 14.32
N THR A 145 -4.55 14.48 14.88
CA THR A 145 -4.22 15.78 15.51
C THR A 145 -3.29 15.58 16.71
N ALA A 146 -3.52 14.54 17.51
CA ALA A 146 -2.67 14.16 18.64
C ALA A 146 -1.36 13.46 18.22
N ARG A 147 -1.05 13.37 16.91
CA ARG A 147 0.13 12.70 16.36
C ARG A 147 0.30 11.26 16.86
N ARG A 148 -0.81 10.52 16.95
CA ARG A 148 -0.76 9.10 17.30
C ARG A 148 -0.36 8.27 16.10
N ASN A 149 0.49 7.26 16.30
CA ASN A 149 0.87 6.32 15.26
C ASN A 149 -0.26 5.34 15.00
N ILE A 150 -0.65 5.20 13.72
CA ILE A 150 -1.81 4.40 13.29
C ILE A 150 -1.33 3.21 12.44
N LEU A 151 -1.66 2.00 12.88
CA LEU A 151 -1.45 0.78 12.11
C LEU A 151 -2.77 0.34 11.46
N ILE A 152 -2.82 0.33 10.14
CA ILE A 152 -3.97 -0.16 9.38
C ILE A 152 -3.75 -1.63 9.04
N VAL A 153 -4.67 -2.47 9.51
CA VAL A 153 -4.61 -3.92 9.39
C VAL A 153 -5.74 -4.42 8.50
N GLY A 154 -5.47 -5.40 7.66
CA GLY A 154 -6.50 -6.02 6.83
C GLY A 154 -5.94 -6.95 5.77
N GLY A 155 -6.80 -7.75 5.17
CA GLY A 155 -6.46 -8.67 4.08
C GLY A 155 -6.14 -7.96 2.76
N THR A 156 -5.76 -8.74 1.75
CA THR A 156 -5.55 -8.23 0.38
C THR A 156 -6.86 -7.72 -0.20
N GLY A 157 -6.85 -6.49 -0.75
CA GLY A 157 -8.03 -5.87 -1.36
C GLY A 157 -9.08 -5.36 -0.37
N SER A 158 -8.80 -5.36 0.94
CA SER A 158 -9.73 -4.81 1.95
C SER A 158 -9.85 -3.28 1.92
N GLY A 159 -8.91 -2.57 1.27
CA GLY A 159 -8.91 -1.11 1.18
C GLY A 159 -7.98 -0.41 2.17
N LYS A 160 -6.94 -1.09 2.68
CA LYS A 160 -5.94 -0.49 3.59
C LYS A 160 -5.31 0.77 3.01
N THR A 161 -4.80 0.70 1.78
CA THR A 161 -4.18 1.83 1.09
C THR A 161 -5.18 2.97 0.84
N THR A 162 -6.44 2.63 0.52
CA THR A 162 -7.50 3.62 0.34
C THR A 162 -7.82 4.35 1.64
N LEU A 163 -7.87 3.63 2.77
CA LEU A 163 -8.03 4.23 4.09
C LEU A 163 -6.81 5.05 4.50
N ALA A 164 -5.59 4.57 4.21
CA ALA A 164 -4.37 5.33 4.44
C ALA A 164 -4.41 6.68 3.68
N ASN A 165 -4.90 6.69 2.45
CA ASN A 165 -5.08 7.92 1.67
C ASN A 165 -6.12 8.87 2.31
N ALA A 166 -7.22 8.34 2.86
CA ALA A 166 -8.19 9.16 3.59
C ALA A 166 -7.56 9.81 4.84
N LEU A 167 -6.76 9.06 5.60
CA LEU A 167 -6.05 9.62 6.75
C LEU A 167 -4.95 10.60 6.34
N LEU A 168 -4.29 10.39 5.19
CA LEU A 168 -3.31 11.33 4.64
C LEU A 168 -3.95 12.67 4.19
N SER A 169 -5.22 12.67 3.79
CA SER A 169 -5.95 13.90 3.50
C SER A 169 -6.13 14.74 4.77
N GLU A 170 -6.44 14.11 5.90
CA GLU A 170 -6.53 14.80 7.19
C GLU A 170 -5.14 15.32 7.66
N ILE A 171 -4.07 14.52 7.44
CA ILE A 171 -2.70 14.95 7.75
C ILE A 171 -2.29 16.17 6.91
N ALA A 172 -2.72 16.26 5.65
CA ALA A 172 -2.38 17.37 4.78
C ALA A 172 -2.79 18.74 5.33
N GLU A 173 -3.83 18.78 6.17
CA GLU A 173 -4.33 20.00 6.83
C GLU A 173 -3.53 20.40 8.09
N THR A 174 -2.63 19.54 8.56
CA THR A 174 -1.86 19.81 9.81
C THR A 174 -0.65 20.70 9.60
N GLY A 175 -0.20 20.91 8.37
CA GLY A 175 1.02 21.65 8.05
C GLY A 175 2.32 20.88 8.33
N ASP A 176 2.23 19.61 8.69
CA ASP A 176 3.39 18.77 8.98
C ASP A 176 4.17 18.39 7.69
N ARG A 177 5.50 18.30 7.81
CA ARG A 177 6.35 17.70 6.78
C ARG A 177 6.19 16.19 6.76
N VAL A 178 5.69 15.65 5.65
CA VAL A 178 5.37 14.22 5.49
C VAL A 178 6.41 13.53 4.62
N VAL A 179 7.04 12.47 5.12
CA VAL A 179 7.90 11.59 4.32
C VAL A 179 7.19 10.25 4.14
N ILE A 180 6.98 9.85 2.89
CA ILE A 180 6.25 8.66 2.49
C ILE A 180 7.22 7.65 1.90
N LEU A 181 7.17 6.42 2.39
CA LEU A 181 8.02 5.31 1.99
C LEU A 181 7.16 4.20 1.41
N GLU A 182 7.45 3.77 0.17
CA GLU A 182 6.67 2.77 -0.56
C GLU A 182 7.55 1.88 -1.43
N ASP A 183 7.08 0.67 -1.71
CA ASP A 183 7.65 -0.17 -2.76
C ASP A 183 7.16 0.31 -4.14
N THR A 184 5.89 0.63 -4.23
CA THR A 184 5.23 1.17 -5.43
C THR A 184 4.32 2.32 -5.01
N ARG A 185 4.21 3.35 -5.83
CA ARG A 185 3.37 4.53 -5.54
C ARG A 185 1.89 4.17 -5.51
N GLU A 186 1.32 4.16 -4.32
CA GLU A 186 -0.12 3.97 -4.08
C GLU A 186 -0.68 5.08 -3.18
N LEU A 187 0.17 5.67 -2.33
CA LEU A 187 -0.25 6.71 -1.39
C LEU A 187 -0.30 8.08 -2.06
N GLN A 188 -1.39 8.78 -1.80
CA GLN A 188 -1.68 10.11 -2.31
C GLN A 188 -1.78 11.07 -1.13
N CYS A 189 -0.84 11.97 -1.01
CA CYS A 189 -0.80 12.98 0.03
C CYS A 189 -0.83 14.38 -0.59
N ALA A 190 -1.76 15.22 -0.13
CA ALA A 190 -1.91 16.60 -0.58
C ALA A 190 -1.06 17.59 0.23
N ALA A 191 -0.31 17.13 1.25
CA ALA A 191 0.54 18.01 2.05
C ALA A 191 1.50 18.82 1.15
N PRO A 192 1.62 20.15 1.39
CA PRO A 192 2.50 20.99 0.57
C PRO A 192 3.99 20.65 0.77
N ASP A 193 4.38 20.26 1.99
CA ASP A 193 5.74 19.83 2.31
C ASP A 193 5.79 18.31 2.47
N LYS A 194 6.08 17.61 1.37
CA LYS A 194 6.18 16.16 1.33
C LYS A 194 7.35 15.66 0.53
N VAL A 195 7.86 14.49 0.93
CA VAL A 195 8.86 13.72 0.18
C VAL A 195 8.34 12.30 0.01
N SER A 196 8.27 11.81 -1.22
CA SER A 196 7.94 10.41 -1.53
C SER A 196 9.18 9.67 -1.97
N LEU A 197 9.52 8.60 -1.26
CA LEU A 197 10.67 7.75 -1.52
C LEU A 197 10.19 6.34 -1.88
N ARG A 198 10.93 5.69 -2.78
CA ARG A 198 10.61 4.32 -3.23
C ARG A 198 11.81 3.41 -3.07
N THR A 199 11.53 2.16 -2.75
CA THR A 199 12.53 1.10 -2.86
C THR A 199 12.94 0.90 -4.31
N GLN A 200 14.14 0.40 -4.50
CA GLN A 200 14.61 -0.06 -5.79
C GLN A 200 15.26 -1.43 -5.62
N ALA A 201 14.67 -2.43 -6.25
CA ALA A 201 15.10 -3.81 -6.11
C ALA A 201 16.62 -3.98 -6.36
N GLY A 202 17.30 -4.59 -5.39
CA GLY A 202 18.75 -4.82 -5.44
C GLY A 202 19.63 -3.58 -5.21
N LEU A 203 19.04 -2.39 -4.96
CA LEU A 203 19.80 -1.15 -4.75
C LEU A 203 19.46 -0.46 -3.42
N VAL A 204 18.16 -0.23 -3.14
CA VAL A 204 17.69 0.48 -1.95
C VAL A 204 16.51 -0.26 -1.33
N SER A 205 16.67 -0.75 -0.12
CA SER A 205 15.63 -1.45 0.64
C SER A 205 14.73 -0.47 1.39
N MET A 206 13.58 -0.96 1.88
CA MET A 206 12.70 -0.18 2.75
C MET A 206 13.42 0.23 4.05
N ALA A 207 14.23 -0.64 4.63
CA ALA A 207 15.03 -0.34 5.82
C ALA A 207 16.02 0.81 5.56
N ASP A 208 16.67 0.85 4.37
CA ASP A 208 17.56 1.95 4.00
C ASP A 208 16.78 3.27 3.88
N LEU A 209 15.57 3.23 3.33
CA LEU A 209 14.70 4.40 3.24
C LEU A 209 14.30 4.91 4.62
N VAL A 210 13.86 4.04 5.54
CA VAL A 210 13.51 4.43 6.91
C VAL A 210 14.70 5.14 7.58
N ARG A 211 15.89 4.56 7.52
CA ARG A 211 17.10 5.15 8.11
C ARG A 211 17.48 6.49 7.47
N SER A 212 17.34 6.61 6.15
CA SER A 212 17.62 7.84 5.41
C SER A 212 16.64 8.95 5.77
N THR A 213 15.38 8.59 6.00
CA THR A 213 14.29 9.51 6.35
C THR A 213 14.59 10.32 7.61
N LEU A 214 15.26 9.74 8.60
CA LEU A 214 15.64 10.44 9.84
C LEU A 214 16.53 11.67 9.60
N ARG A 215 17.19 11.77 8.43
CA ARG A 215 18.02 12.92 8.03
C ARG A 215 17.27 13.92 7.14
N LEU A 216 16.02 13.63 6.77
CA LEU A 216 15.19 14.50 5.93
C LEU A 216 14.27 15.41 6.75
N ARG A 217 14.43 15.44 8.09
CA ARG A 217 13.65 16.24 9.04
C ARG A 217 12.14 16.00 8.89
N PRO A 218 11.67 14.76 8.97
CA PRO A 218 10.25 14.45 8.88
C PRO A 218 9.54 14.90 10.17
N ASP A 219 8.34 15.46 10.06
CA ASP A 219 7.40 15.54 11.16
C ASP A 219 6.61 14.24 11.27
N ARG A 220 6.27 13.62 10.13
CA ARG A 220 5.59 12.33 10.06
C ARG A 220 6.25 11.40 9.06
N ILE A 221 6.38 10.13 9.43
CA ILE A 221 6.91 9.06 8.58
C ILE A 221 5.78 8.09 8.27
N ILE A 222 5.45 7.96 6.99
CA ILE A 222 4.39 7.08 6.49
C ILE A 222 5.03 5.90 5.75
N VAL A 223 4.62 4.68 6.09
CA VAL A 223 5.10 3.47 5.42
C VAL A 223 3.91 2.79 4.73
N GLY A 224 3.93 2.76 3.40
CA GLY A 224 2.83 2.24 2.60
C GLY A 224 2.42 0.83 3.00
N GLU A 225 3.41 -0.06 3.16
CA GLU A 225 3.20 -1.41 3.68
C GLU A 225 4.47 -1.92 4.36
N VAL A 226 4.31 -2.55 5.51
CA VAL A 226 5.41 -3.20 6.25
C VAL A 226 5.37 -4.70 5.97
N ARG A 227 6.45 -5.20 5.35
CA ARG A 227 6.54 -6.59 4.87
C ARG A 227 7.72 -7.38 5.40
N GLY A 228 8.73 -6.70 5.92
CA GLY A 228 10.01 -7.28 6.31
C GLY A 228 10.67 -6.60 7.52
N PRO A 229 11.99 -6.73 7.64
CA PRO A 229 12.76 -6.30 8.80
C PRO A 229 12.75 -4.78 9.05
N GLU A 230 12.34 -3.96 8.08
CA GLU A 230 12.12 -2.51 8.21
C GLU A 230 11.14 -2.17 9.35
N ALA A 231 10.30 -3.12 9.76
CA ALA A 231 9.38 -2.97 10.88
C ALA A 231 10.09 -2.45 12.13
N LEU A 232 11.28 -2.97 12.46
CA LEU A 232 12.05 -2.57 13.62
C LEU A 232 12.54 -1.12 13.52
N ASP A 233 13.07 -0.72 12.35
CA ASP A 233 13.57 0.64 12.13
C ASP A 233 12.40 1.65 12.15
N MET A 234 11.25 1.30 11.59
CA MET A 234 10.02 2.11 11.63
C MET A 234 9.55 2.33 13.08
N LEU A 235 9.44 1.26 13.87
CA LEU A 235 9.00 1.36 15.27
C LEU A 235 9.95 2.24 16.10
N LYS A 236 11.26 2.09 15.90
CA LYS A 236 12.27 2.94 16.54
C LYS A 236 12.10 4.41 16.13
N ALA A 237 11.92 4.69 14.83
CA ALA A 237 11.73 6.05 14.33
C ALA A 237 10.48 6.70 14.94
N TRP A 238 9.37 5.98 14.99
CA TRP A 238 8.11 6.48 15.56
C TRP A 238 8.21 6.71 17.07
N ASN A 239 8.98 5.89 17.81
CA ASN A 239 9.16 6.01 19.25
C ASN A 239 10.21 7.06 19.66
N THR A 240 11.06 7.51 18.72
CA THR A 240 12.19 8.41 19.03
C THR A 240 12.09 9.77 18.34
N GLY A 241 10.93 10.42 18.42
CA GLY A 241 10.78 11.83 18.03
C GLY A 241 10.03 12.07 16.71
N HIS A 242 9.52 11.03 16.04
CA HIS A 242 8.73 11.16 14.80
C HIS A 242 7.34 10.50 14.94
N PRO A 243 6.49 10.96 15.91
CA PRO A 243 5.15 10.42 16.12
C PRO A 243 4.18 10.85 15.02
N GLY A 244 3.02 10.16 14.94
CA GLY A 244 1.97 10.48 13.98
C GLY A 244 2.17 9.81 12.62
N GLY A 245 2.88 8.69 12.62
CA GLY A 245 3.04 7.86 11.44
C GLY A 245 1.82 7.02 11.11
N ILE A 246 1.72 6.59 9.85
CA ILE A 246 0.73 5.62 9.37
C ILE A 246 1.48 4.51 8.67
N ALA A 247 1.12 3.26 8.95
CA ALA A 247 1.59 2.10 8.18
C ALA A 247 0.46 1.12 7.94
N THR A 248 0.62 0.29 6.89
CA THR A 248 -0.30 -0.82 6.67
C THR A 248 0.41 -2.16 6.85
N VAL A 249 -0.34 -3.17 7.28
CA VAL A 249 0.14 -4.54 7.43
C VAL A 249 -0.94 -5.55 7.06
N HIS A 250 -0.54 -6.68 6.48
CA HIS A 250 -1.47 -7.77 6.19
C HIS A 250 -1.67 -8.65 7.42
N ALA A 251 -2.91 -8.65 7.96
CA ALA A 251 -3.36 -9.60 8.97
C ALA A 251 -4.90 -9.67 8.99
N ASN A 252 -5.45 -10.66 9.70
CA ASN A 252 -6.88 -10.98 9.72
C ASN A 252 -7.63 -10.47 10.96
N SER A 253 -6.95 -9.76 11.85
CA SER A 253 -7.52 -9.11 13.03
C SER A 253 -6.61 -8.01 13.54
N ALA A 254 -7.11 -7.12 14.40
CA ALA A 254 -6.32 -6.08 15.07
C ALA A 254 -5.13 -6.69 15.84
N ARG A 255 -5.40 -7.72 16.65
CA ARG A 255 -4.34 -8.45 17.40
C ARG A 255 -3.35 -9.14 16.45
N GLY A 256 -3.87 -9.75 15.36
CA GLY A 256 -3.05 -10.37 14.31
C GLY A 256 -2.08 -9.38 13.66
N GLY A 257 -2.44 -8.09 13.59
CA GLY A 257 -1.54 -7.01 13.11
C GLY A 257 -0.30 -6.87 13.99
N LEU A 258 -0.47 -6.90 15.32
CA LEU A 258 0.66 -6.87 16.27
C LEU A 258 1.52 -8.12 16.17
N THR A 259 0.88 -9.31 16.13
CA THR A 259 1.61 -10.58 15.91
C THR A 259 2.41 -10.56 14.61
N ARG A 260 1.84 -9.96 13.54
CA ARG A 260 2.57 -9.82 12.28
C ARG A 260 3.79 -8.91 12.43
N LEU A 261 3.67 -7.78 13.16
CA LEU A 261 4.82 -6.93 13.46
C LEU A 261 5.89 -7.67 14.27
N GLU A 262 5.50 -8.47 15.27
CA GLU A 262 6.44 -9.31 16.02
C GLU A 262 7.25 -10.23 15.08
N GLN A 263 6.59 -10.91 14.16
CA GLN A 263 7.24 -11.76 13.16
C GLN A 263 8.23 -10.97 12.30
N LEU A 264 7.81 -9.82 11.77
CA LEU A 264 8.65 -8.98 10.91
C LEU A 264 9.85 -8.40 11.68
N VAL A 265 9.66 -7.99 12.94
CA VAL A 265 10.74 -7.51 13.80
C VAL A 265 11.73 -8.63 14.10
N SER A 266 11.27 -9.88 14.28
CA SER A 266 12.14 -11.03 14.54
C SER A 266 13.08 -11.36 13.37
N GLU A 267 12.79 -10.88 12.16
CA GLU A 267 13.72 -10.99 11.02
C GLU A 267 14.98 -10.13 11.20
N ALA A 268 14.90 -9.05 12.02
CA ALA A 268 16.00 -8.12 12.29
C ALA A 268 16.55 -8.20 13.72
N SER A 269 15.89 -8.91 14.62
CA SER A 269 16.25 -8.95 16.05
C SER A 269 16.06 -10.34 16.63
N ALA A 270 17.06 -10.82 17.37
CA ALA A 270 17.00 -12.12 18.06
C ALA A 270 15.95 -12.18 19.18
N GLN A 271 15.51 -11.03 19.69
CA GLN A 271 14.45 -10.92 20.69
C GLN A 271 13.41 -9.94 20.23
N THR A 272 12.13 -10.30 20.35
CA THR A 272 11.02 -9.42 20.02
C THR A 272 10.87 -8.35 21.10
N PRO A 273 11.02 -7.05 20.76
CA PRO A 273 10.91 -5.96 21.74
C PRO A 273 9.43 -5.58 21.93
N TYR A 274 8.65 -6.44 22.62
CA TYR A 274 7.23 -6.21 22.89
C TYR A 274 6.90 -4.82 23.45
N PRO A 275 7.67 -4.28 24.43
CA PRO A 275 7.41 -2.93 24.93
C PRO A 275 7.52 -1.87 23.83
N LEU A 276 8.54 -1.95 22.97
CA LEU A 276 8.72 -1.00 21.86
C LEU A 276 7.53 -1.04 20.89
N ILE A 277 7.03 -2.23 20.57
CA ILE A 277 5.84 -2.37 19.71
C ILE A 277 4.64 -1.70 20.37
N ALA A 278 4.40 -1.96 21.66
CA ALA A 278 3.29 -1.38 22.42
C ALA A 278 3.38 0.14 22.56
N GLU A 279 4.58 0.71 22.69
CA GLU A 279 4.81 2.16 22.79
C GLU A 279 4.70 2.85 21.42
N ALA A 280 5.23 2.22 20.38
CA ALA A 280 5.26 2.81 19.04
C ALA A 280 3.90 2.73 18.32
N ILE A 281 3.09 1.70 18.53
CA ILE A 281 1.77 1.57 17.92
C ILE A 281 0.71 2.07 18.89
N ASN A 282 0.11 3.21 18.59
CA ASN A 282 -0.90 3.80 19.47
C ASN A 282 -2.33 3.40 19.09
N VAL A 283 -2.63 3.31 17.79
CA VAL A 283 -3.98 3.01 17.27
C VAL A 283 -3.88 1.91 16.22
N ILE A 284 -4.80 0.96 16.28
CA ILE A 284 -4.96 -0.07 15.25
C ILE A 284 -6.35 0.10 14.64
N VAL A 285 -6.40 0.12 13.31
CA VAL A 285 -7.63 0.12 12.53
C VAL A 285 -7.70 -1.17 11.73
N PHE A 286 -8.65 -2.04 12.04
CA PHE A 286 -8.85 -3.28 11.29
C PHE A 286 -9.99 -3.11 10.29
N ILE A 287 -9.63 -3.19 8.99
CA ILE A 287 -10.55 -3.11 7.85
C ILE A 287 -10.72 -4.47 7.19
N THR A 288 -11.94 -4.86 6.94
CA THR A 288 -12.29 -6.17 6.35
C THR A 288 -13.34 -6.03 5.25
N GLY A 289 -13.58 -7.13 4.52
CA GLY A 289 -14.53 -7.17 3.42
C GLY A 289 -13.95 -6.59 2.11
N ARG A 290 -14.73 -6.69 1.04
CA ARG A 290 -14.43 -6.17 -0.30
C ARG A 290 -15.70 -5.58 -0.91
N GLY A 291 -15.56 -4.58 -1.80
CA GLY A 291 -16.71 -3.91 -2.41
C GLY A 291 -17.67 -3.38 -1.34
N ASP A 292 -18.96 -3.65 -1.49
CA ASP A 292 -20.02 -3.19 -0.59
C ASP A 292 -20.00 -3.88 0.79
N ALA A 293 -19.27 -4.99 0.93
CA ALA A 293 -19.08 -5.66 2.24
C ALA A 293 -17.90 -5.07 3.03
N ARG A 294 -17.22 -4.04 2.53
CA ARG A 294 -16.10 -3.39 3.22
C ARG A 294 -16.60 -2.65 4.46
N ARG A 295 -15.91 -2.85 5.59
CA ARG A 295 -16.20 -2.12 6.84
C ARG A 295 -14.97 -2.04 7.72
N ILE A 296 -14.92 -1.02 8.54
CA ILE A 296 -14.01 -0.95 9.68
C ILE A 296 -14.63 -1.80 10.80
N GLN A 297 -14.01 -2.93 11.09
CA GLN A 297 -14.51 -3.86 12.10
C GLN A 297 -14.07 -3.44 13.51
N THR A 298 -12.86 -2.91 13.66
CA THR A 298 -12.31 -2.56 14.96
C THR A 298 -11.41 -1.33 14.83
N ILE A 299 -11.55 -0.38 15.77
CA ILE A 299 -10.58 0.67 16.04
C ILE A 299 -10.26 0.59 17.52
N CYS A 300 -8.99 0.33 17.84
CA CYS A 300 -8.57 0.19 19.22
C CYS A 300 -7.23 0.90 19.49
N GLU A 301 -7.03 1.24 20.75
CA GLU A 301 -5.76 1.74 21.29
C GLU A 301 -4.93 0.58 21.80
N VAL A 302 -3.62 0.64 21.58
CA VAL A 302 -2.65 -0.22 22.27
C VAL A 302 -2.23 0.53 23.54
N THR A 303 -2.64 0.01 24.70
CA THR A 303 -2.36 0.69 25.97
C THR A 303 -1.00 0.28 26.56
N ARG A 304 -0.67 -0.99 26.52
CA ARG A 304 0.62 -1.53 26.97
C ARG A 304 0.76 -3.02 26.60
N HIS A 305 1.95 -3.57 26.85
CA HIS A 305 2.20 -5.01 26.93
C HIS A 305 2.41 -5.39 28.39
N ASP A 306 1.69 -6.39 28.89
CA ASP A 306 1.70 -6.79 30.32
C ASP A 306 2.71 -7.90 30.66
N GLY A 307 3.56 -8.26 29.69
CA GLY A 307 4.50 -9.37 29.77
C GLY A 307 3.99 -10.66 29.12
N ALA A 308 2.69 -10.80 28.93
CA ALA A 308 2.05 -11.95 28.31
C ALA A 308 1.34 -11.58 26.98
N ASP A 309 0.70 -10.41 26.94
CA ASP A 309 -0.06 -9.96 25.75
C ASP A 309 -0.19 -8.43 25.70
N TYR A 310 -0.64 -7.90 24.55
CA TYR A 310 -1.00 -6.50 24.38
C TYR A 310 -2.41 -6.24 24.94
N LEU A 311 -2.53 -5.19 25.72
CA LEU A 311 -3.81 -4.72 26.21
C LEU A 311 -4.37 -3.71 25.21
N LEU A 312 -5.53 -4.02 24.66
CA LEU A 312 -6.24 -3.21 23.69
C LEU A 312 -7.51 -2.63 24.32
N ALA A 313 -7.80 -1.36 24.03
CA ALA A 313 -9.05 -0.70 24.42
C ALA A 313 -9.73 -0.11 23.18
N PRO A 314 -11.08 -0.05 23.12
CA PRO A 314 -11.75 0.69 22.05
C PRO A 314 -11.27 2.15 22.02
N LEU A 315 -10.99 2.70 20.82
CA LEU A 315 -10.52 4.07 20.68
C LEU A 315 -11.57 5.05 21.22
N GLY A 316 -11.16 5.95 22.12
CA GLY A 316 -12.06 6.92 22.76
C GLY A 316 -12.92 6.37 23.89
N ALA A 317 -12.72 5.11 24.32
CA ALA A 317 -13.37 4.58 25.51
C ALA A 317 -12.69 5.09 26.79
N PRO A 318 -13.44 5.26 27.91
CA PRO A 318 -12.83 5.48 29.21
C PRO A 318 -11.82 4.38 29.54
N SER A 319 -10.75 4.73 30.23
CA SER A 319 -9.60 3.84 30.55
C SER A 319 -9.97 2.58 31.34
N ASP A 320 -11.17 2.49 31.86
CA ASP A 320 -11.66 1.34 32.64
C ASP A 320 -12.16 0.16 31.76
N ASN A 321 -12.29 0.36 30.45
CA ASN A 321 -12.75 -0.65 29.48
C ASN A 321 -11.60 -1.36 28.75
N VAL A 322 -10.47 -1.58 29.39
CA VAL A 322 -9.36 -2.36 28.83
C VAL A 322 -9.73 -3.84 28.78
N VAL A 323 -9.99 -4.34 27.58
CA VAL A 323 -10.30 -5.75 27.34
C VAL A 323 -9.06 -6.44 26.78
N SER A 324 -8.55 -7.44 27.50
CA SER A 324 -7.66 -8.43 26.87
C SER A 324 -8.52 -9.24 25.89
N LEU A 325 -8.32 -9.05 24.58
CA LEU A 325 -9.00 -9.84 23.54
C LEU A 325 -8.38 -11.26 23.49
N LYS A 326 -8.43 -11.98 24.62
CA LYS A 326 -8.19 -13.42 24.65
C LYS A 326 -9.44 -14.09 24.10
N GLY A 327 -9.38 -14.58 22.87
CA GLY A 327 -10.31 -15.55 22.32
C GLY A 327 -11.46 -14.98 21.51
N GLU A 328 -11.20 -14.44 20.32
CA GLU A 328 -12.09 -14.66 19.18
C GLU A 328 -11.49 -15.80 18.36
N THR A 329 -11.77 -17.02 18.76
CA THR A 329 -11.62 -18.23 17.93
C THR A 329 -12.81 -18.32 16.99
N THR A 330 -12.52 -18.29 15.67
CA THR A 330 -13.31 -18.64 14.48
C THR A 330 -14.60 -17.88 14.24
#